data_743563735aa0ce4b4bd6d50d28f817d9
#
_entry.id   743563735aa0ce4b4bd6d50d28f817d9
#
_cell.length_a   1.000
_cell.length_b   1.000
_cell.length_c   1.000
_cell.angle_alpha   90.00
_cell.angle_beta   90.00
_cell.angle_gamma   90.00
#
_symmetry.space_group_name_H-M   'P 1'
#
loop_
_entity.id
_entity.type
_entity.pdbx_description
1 polymer ?
#
loop_
_entity_poly.entity_id
_entity_poly.type
_entity_poly.pdbx_seq_one_letter_code
_entity_poly.pdbx_strand_id
1 'polypeptide(L)'
;MRQHEQSEDAVFTIGPYTFKPAAKLLVDGNGGKIRLTEKETSILKYLYRAGERVVTREILLHEVWGYNAGVTTHTLETHIYRLRQKIEKDPAQAELLITETGGYKLVP
;
A
#
# COMPACT_ATOMS: atom_id res chain seq x y z
N MET A 1 27.10 -3.98 8.39
CA MET A 1 26.41 -3.97 8.32
C MET A 1 25.72 -3.90 8.18
N ARG A 2 25.42 -3.79 8.08
CA ARG A 2 24.58 -3.75 7.93
C ARG A 2 23.69 -3.30 7.67
N GLN A 3 23.32 -3.19 7.23
CA GLN A 3 22.41 -2.88 6.89
C GLN A 3 21.60 -3.40 6.54
N HIS A 4 21.47 -4.08 6.45
CA HIS A 4 20.64 -4.57 5.93
C HIS A 4 19.80 -4.97 6.32
N GLU A 5 19.81 -5.17 6.68
CA GLU A 5 18.91 -5.54 7.03
C GLU A 5 17.90 -5.17 6.96
N GLN A 6 18.00 -4.93 6.97
CA GLN A 6 17.11 -4.26 6.83
C GLN A 6 15.91 -4.53 6.28
N SER A 7 15.79 -4.67 5.43
CA SER A 7 14.53 -4.56 4.80
C SER A 7 13.78 -5.85 4.69
N GLU A 8 14.44 -6.98 4.72
CA GLU A 8 13.74 -8.26 4.61
C GLU A 8 12.93 -8.60 5.83
N ASP A 9 13.36 -8.08 6.96
CA ASP A 9 12.67 -8.36 8.21
C ASP A 9 11.83 -7.19 8.68
N ALA A 10 11.73 -6.14 7.88
CA ALA A 10 10.97 -4.95 8.27
C ALA A 10 9.49 -5.29 8.32
N VAL A 11 8.83 -4.84 9.36
CA VAL A 11 7.39 -4.95 9.49
C VAL A 11 6.84 -3.60 9.89
N PHE A 12 5.61 -3.34 9.49
CA PHE A 12 4.97 -2.06 9.73
C PHE A 12 3.56 -2.30 10.22
N THR A 13 3.06 -1.40 11.04
CA THR A 13 1.69 -1.47 11.52
C THR A 13 0.81 -0.61 10.63
N ILE A 14 -0.25 -1.20 10.08
CA ILE A 14 -1.23 -0.48 9.27
C ILE A 14 -2.59 -0.86 9.85
N GLY A 15 -3.19 0.05 10.64
CA GLY A 15 -4.45 -0.22 11.30
C GLY A 15 -4.33 -1.45 12.18
N PRO A 16 -5.24 -2.43 12.02
CA PRO A 16 -5.17 -3.67 12.82
C PRO A 16 -4.20 -4.69 12.27
N TYR A 17 -3.45 -4.36 11.22
CA TYR A 17 -2.61 -5.34 10.51
C TYR A 17 -1.14 -5.12 10.77
N THR A 18 -0.38 -6.21 10.72
CA THR A 18 1.07 -6.16 10.59
C THR A 18 1.41 -6.39 9.13
N PHE A 19 2.08 -5.42 8.52
CA PHE A 19 2.43 -5.46 7.11
C PHE A 19 3.85 -6.00 6.98
N LYS A 20 3.99 -7.09 6.22
CA LYS A 20 5.28 -7.73 5.96
C LYS A 20 5.58 -7.64 4.47
N PRO A 21 6.21 -6.57 4.02
CA PRO A 21 6.38 -6.36 2.58
C PRO A 21 7.24 -7.42 1.90
N ALA A 22 8.26 -7.92 2.57
CA ALA A 22 9.11 -8.95 1.95
C ALA A 22 8.32 -10.22 1.66
N ALA A 23 7.31 -10.52 2.48
CA ALA A 23 6.46 -11.68 2.28
C ALA A 23 5.20 -11.34 1.48
N LYS A 24 4.99 -10.09 1.14
CA LYS A 24 3.79 -9.59 0.45
C LYS A 24 2.53 -10.02 1.21
N LEU A 25 2.48 -9.64 2.48
CA LEU A 25 1.52 -10.22 3.38
C LEU A 25 1.07 -9.21 4.43
N LEU A 26 -0.21 -9.25 4.79
CA LEU A 26 -0.74 -8.59 5.96
C LEU A 26 -1.22 -9.66 6.93
N VAL A 27 -0.99 -9.44 8.22
CA VAL A 27 -1.43 -10.36 9.26
C VAL A 27 -2.34 -9.59 10.20
N ASP A 28 -3.56 -10.07 10.39
CA ASP A 28 -4.50 -9.40 11.29
C ASP A 28 -4.26 -9.80 12.74
N GLY A 29 -5.05 -9.23 13.65
CA GLY A 29 -4.86 -9.47 15.08
C GLY A 29 -5.16 -10.89 15.52
N ASN A 30 -5.82 -11.67 14.69
CA ASN A 30 -6.13 -13.06 14.99
C ASN A 30 -5.21 -14.05 14.29
N GLY A 31 -4.15 -13.53 13.66
CA GLY A 31 -3.22 -14.37 12.94
C GLY A 31 -3.66 -14.70 11.52
N GLY A 32 -4.79 -14.14 11.07
CA GLY A 32 -5.24 -14.32 9.70
C GLY A 32 -4.30 -13.63 8.72
N LYS A 33 -4.07 -14.26 7.58
CA LYS A 33 -3.12 -13.76 6.60
C LYS A 33 -3.84 -13.31 5.34
N ILE A 34 -3.46 -12.12 4.86
CA ILE A 34 -4.02 -11.55 3.64
C ILE A 34 -2.86 -11.42 2.66
N ARG A 35 -2.95 -12.13 1.54
CA ARG A 35 -1.90 -12.09 0.53
C ARG A 35 -2.07 -10.85 -0.34
N LEU A 36 -0.94 -10.23 -0.65
CA LEU A 36 -0.90 -9.04 -1.49
C LEU A 36 -0.19 -9.38 -2.80
N THR A 37 -0.60 -8.71 -3.88
CA THR A 37 0.16 -8.78 -5.11
C THR A 37 1.41 -7.90 -4.97
N GLU A 38 2.32 -8.05 -5.93
CA GLU A 38 3.53 -7.23 -5.94
C GLU A 38 3.19 -5.74 -5.99
N LYS A 39 2.25 -5.37 -6.84
CA LYS A 39 1.88 -3.96 -6.99
C LYS A 39 1.17 -3.43 -5.75
N GLU A 40 0.31 -4.24 -5.16
CA GLU A 40 -0.35 -3.85 -3.90
C GLU A 40 0.67 -3.62 -2.81
N THR A 41 1.65 -4.51 -2.72
CA THR A 41 2.73 -4.37 -1.74
C THR A 41 3.50 -3.08 -1.96
N SER A 42 3.84 -2.78 -3.22
CA SER A 42 4.59 -1.58 -3.56
C SER A 42 3.80 -0.31 -3.24
N ILE A 43 2.51 -0.31 -3.51
CA ILE A 43 1.65 0.83 -3.20
C ILE A 43 1.65 1.10 -1.70
N LEU A 44 1.45 0.05 -0.89
CA LEU A 44 1.42 0.22 0.55
C LEU A 44 2.77 0.69 1.10
N LYS A 45 3.86 0.12 0.59
CA LYS A 45 5.18 0.55 1.02
C LYS A 45 5.42 2.03 0.74
N TYR A 46 5.09 2.45 -0.47
CA TYR A 46 5.34 3.83 -0.85
C TYR A 46 4.52 4.79 -0.01
N LEU A 47 3.23 4.49 0.14
CA LEU A 47 2.35 5.35 0.92
C LEU A 47 2.74 5.37 2.39
N TYR A 48 3.16 4.23 2.93
CA TYR A 48 3.59 4.17 4.33
C TYR A 48 4.81 5.08 4.55
N ARG A 49 5.77 5.03 3.62
CA ARG A 49 6.97 5.87 3.73
C ARG A 49 6.67 7.35 3.56
N ALA A 50 5.63 7.67 2.82
CA ALA A 50 5.23 9.06 2.63
C ALA A 50 4.60 9.65 3.89
N GLY A 51 4.31 8.81 4.88
CA GLY A 51 3.60 9.24 6.07
C GLY A 51 2.16 9.54 5.71
N GLU A 52 1.61 10.60 6.30
CA GLU A 52 0.23 10.95 6.00
C GLU A 52 0.12 12.01 4.92
N ARG A 53 1.17 12.21 4.14
CA ARG A 53 1.12 13.15 3.03
C ARG A 53 0.37 12.53 1.86
N VAL A 54 -0.33 13.40 1.14
CA VAL A 54 -1.04 12.97 -0.06
C VAL A 54 -0.02 12.75 -1.18
N VAL A 55 -0.07 11.57 -1.78
CA VAL A 55 0.76 11.23 -2.93
C VAL A 55 -0.10 11.29 -4.17
N THR A 56 0.31 12.05 -5.18
CA THR A 56 -0.50 12.21 -6.39
C THR A 56 -0.60 10.89 -7.13
N ARG A 57 -1.65 10.75 -7.93
CA ARG A 57 -1.84 9.55 -8.74
C ARG A 57 -0.66 9.31 -9.66
N GLU A 58 -0.17 10.39 -10.29
CA GLU A 58 0.94 10.27 -11.23
C GLU A 58 2.22 9.81 -10.55
N ILE A 59 2.54 10.37 -9.39
CA ILE A 59 3.73 9.98 -8.66
C ILE A 59 3.62 8.51 -8.25
N LEU A 60 2.49 8.13 -7.68
CA LEU A 60 2.30 6.76 -7.23
C LEU A 60 2.37 5.78 -8.41
N LEU A 61 1.75 6.15 -9.53
CA LEU A 61 1.78 5.34 -10.72
C LEU A 61 3.21 5.12 -11.21
N HIS A 62 4.00 6.19 -11.30
CA HIS A 62 5.35 6.11 -11.80
C HIS A 62 6.28 5.39 -10.85
N GLU A 63 6.09 5.56 -9.54
CA GLU A 63 6.95 4.92 -8.56
C GLU A 63 6.68 3.42 -8.48
N VAL A 64 5.46 3.00 -8.70
CA VAL A 64 5.09 1.59 -8.60
C VAL A 64 5.28 0.85 -9.90
N TRP A 65 4.93 1.48 -11.04
CA TRP A 65 5.02 0.83 -12.35
C TRP A 65 6.20 1.29 -13.20
N GLY A 66 6.82 2.42 -12.88
CA GLY A 66 7.91 2.96 -13.64
C GLY A 66 7.45 4.00 -14.64
N TYR A 67 8.37 4.87 -15.02
CA TYR A 67 8.02 6.03 -15.85
C TYR A 67 7.69 5.67 -17.28
N ASN A 68 8.20 4.54 -17.76
CA ASN A 68 8.00 4.14 -19.15
C ASN A 68 7.04 2.96 -19.30
N ALA A 69 6.24 2.70 -18.26
CA ALA A 69 5.41 1.50 -18.27
C ALA A 69 4.19 1.61 -19.19
N GLY A 70 3.78 2.83 -19.55
CA GLY A 70 2.64 2.99 -20.43
C GLY A 70 1.30 2.70 -19.79
N VAL A 71 1.25 2.58 -18.47
CA VAL A 71 -0.01 2.34 -17.76
C VAL A 71 -0.69 3.66 -17.44
N THR A 72 -1.99 3.60 -17.19
CA THR A 72 -2.80 4.78 -16.91
C THR A 72 -3.19 4.82 -15.45
N THR A 73 -3.70 5.98 -15.02
CA THR A 73 -4.20 6.11 -13.65
C THR A 73 -5.37 5.17 -13.38
N HIS A 74 -6.08 4.75 -14.42
CA HIS A 74 -7.15 3.77 -14.24
C HIS A 74 -6.60 2.44 -13.69
N THR A 75 -5.43 2.03 -14.17
CA THR A 75 -4.76 0.83 -13.64
C THR A 75 -4.50 0.98 -12.15
N LEU A 76 -3.99 2.14 -11.74
CA LEU A 76 -3.75 2.41 -10.33
C LEU A 76 -5.05 2.34 -9.54
N GLU A 77 -6.11 2.96 -10.05
CA GLU A 77 -7.40 3.00 -9.35
C GLU A 77 -7.94 1.59 -9.14
N THR A 78 -7.77 0.72 -10.12
CA THR A 78 -8.19 -0.68 -9.98
C THR A 78 -7.46 -1.36 -8.83
N HIS A 79 -6.15 -1.14 -8.73
CA HIS A 79 -5.37 -1.73 -7.65
C HIS A 79 -5.74 -1.16 -6.29
N ILE A 80 -6.02 0.14 -6.22
CA ILE A 80 -6.49 0.76 -4.99
C ILE A 80 -7.82 0.14 -4.56
N TYR A 81 -8.73 -0.05 -5.52
CA TYR A 81 -10.02 -0.67 -5.22
C TYR A 81 -9.83 -2.07 -4.61
N ARG A 82 -8.95 -2.87 -5.22
CA ARG A 82 -8.69 -4.22 -4.72
C ARG A 82 -8.05 -4.20 -3.34
N LEU A 83 -7.13 -3.25 -3.11
CA LEU A 83 -6.52 -3.12 -1.79
C LEU A 83 -7.56 -2.81 -0.73
N ARG A 84 -8.47 -1.89 -1.03
CA ARG A 84 -9.53 -1.54 -0.08
C ARG A 84 -10.39 -2.74 0.26
N GLN A 85 -10.67 -3.59 -0.74
CA GLN A 85 -11.42 -4.82 -0.48
C GLN A 85 -10.72 -5.71 0.52
N LYS A 86 -9.39 -5.65 0.56
CA LYS A 86 -8.60 -6.49 1.44
C LYS A 86 -8.39 -5.91 2.82
N ILE A 87 -8.25 -4.59 2.95
CA ILE A 87 -7.80 -3.99 4.19
C ILE A 87 -8.85 -3.17 4.92
N GLU A 88 -9.88 -2.68 4.22
CA GLU A 88 -10.87 -1.82 4.84
C GLU A 88 -12.01 -2.65 5.39
N LYS A 89 -12.51 -2.26 6.56
CA LYS A 89 -13.69 -2.88 7.12
C LYS A 89 -14.88 -2.64 6.19
N ASP A 90 -15.00 -1.42 5.69
CA ASP A 90 -16.02 -1.04 4.71
C ASP A 90 -15.29 -0.33 3.56
N PRO A 91 -15.07 -1.00 2.42
CA PRO A 91 -14.32 -0.38 1.33
C PRO A 91 -14.92 0.92 0.82
N ALA A 92 -16.24 1.10 0.96
CA ALA A 92 -16.90 2.32 0.54
C ALA A 92 -16.62 3.48 1.48
N GLN A 93 -16.18 3.18 2.70
CA GLN A 93 -15.86 4.20 3.71
C GLN A 93 -14.46 3.93 4.24
N ALA A 94 -13.47 4.13 3.38
CA ALA A 94 -12.09 3.81 3.68
C ALA A 94 -11.58 4.65 4.85
N GLU A 95 -10.90 3.99 5.78
CA GLU A 95 -10.29 4.65 6.94
C GLU A 95 -8.77 4.56 6.92
N LEU A 96 -8.23 3.61 6.19
CA LEU A 96 -6.79 3.42 6.11
C LEU A 96 -6.21 3.98 4.83
N LEU A 97 -6.78 3.62 3.69
CA LEU A 97 -6.31 4.05 2.38
C LEU A 97 -7.31 5.07 1.85
N ILE A 98 -6.98 6.34 2.03
CA ILE A 98 -7.90 7.46 1.84
C ILE A 98 -7.67 8.12 0.49
N THR A 99 -8.75 8.43 -0.22
CA THR A 99 -8.68 9.28 -1.41
C THR A 99 -8.73 10.73 -0.97
N GLU A 100 -7.76 11.50 -1.45
CA GLU A 100 -7.75 12.94 -1.20
C GLU A 100 -7.75 13.64 -2.55
N THR A 101 -7.95 14.96 -2.53
CA THR A 101 -7.90 15.73 -3.76
C THR A 101 -6.57 15.49 -4.45
N GLY A 102 -6.62 14.93 -5.64
CA GLY A 102 -5.44 14.69 -6.46
C GLY A 102 -4.65 13.44 -6.16
N GLY A 103 -5.02 12.65 -5.15
CA GLY A 103 -4.22 11.49 -4.85
C GLY A 103 -4.73 10.63 -3.72
N TYR A 104 -3.81 9.97 -3.04
CA TYR A 104 -4.11 9.04 -1.96
C TYR A 104 -3.16 9.25 -0.79
N LYS A 105 -3.60 8.83 0.38
CA LYS A 105 -2.72 8.78 1.55
C LYS A 105 -3.09 7.58 2.39
N LEU A 106 -2.13 7.12 3.20
CA LEU A 106 -2.35 6.01 4.11
C LEU A 106 -2.36 6.55 5.54
N VAL A 107 -3.36 6.18 6.30
CA VAL A 107 -3.48 6.55 7.72
C VAL A 107 -3.35 5.25 8.51
N PRO A 108 -2.12 4.88 8.91
CA PRO A 108 -1.91 3.59 9.58
C PRO A 108 -2.39 3.54 11.01
#